data_d82f53121150b78bb9d7d59a627dfa6b
#
_entry.id   d82f53121150b78bb9d7d59a627dfa6b
#
_cell.length_a   1.000
_cell.length_b   1.000
_cell.length_c   1.000
_cell.angle_alpha   90.00
_cell.angle_beta   90.00
_cell.angle_gamma   90.00
#
_symmetry.space_group_name_H-M   'P 1'
#
loop_
_entity.id
_entity.type
_entity.pdbx_description
1 polymer ?
#
loop_
_entity_poly.entity_id
_entity_poly.type
_entity_poly.pdbx_seq_one_letter_code
_entity_poly.pdbx_strand_id
1 'polypeptide(L)'
;KNMKLVDAVAPAADLLSAAKDWIKAGGKAVAPWDLEGFRLPGGPVYSKAGMMTFPAANAIYRRETYDNYPAARAIMQVVYEGLQLPIDLALRVESRWFARILRSPEAASMIRSLFVSMQELNKGARRPKGAPPTTLRKVGVLGAGFMGAGIAYVTAIAGLDVVLIDRDQESADKGKAHSHKLMSGQINRGRATSAERDALLAHITPTSDYGALKDCDLV
;
A
#
# COMPACT_ATOMS: atom_id res chain seq x y z
N LYS A 1 -10.27 2.76 16.77
CA LYS A 1 -10.84 2.59 18.11
C LYS A 1 -10.14 1.48 18.89
N ASN A 2 -10.05 0.26 18.33
CA ASN A 2 -9.46 -0.89 19.04
C ASN A 2 -8.01 -0.67 19.46
N MET A 3 -7.24 0.09 18.69
CA MET A 3 -5.85 0.47 19.01
C MET A 3 -5.75 1.69 19.94
N LYS A 4 -6.87 2.23 20.41
CA LYS A 4 -6.94 3.45 21.26
C LYS A 4 -6.29 4.70 20.67
N LEU A 5 -6.20 4.78 19.34
CA LEU A 5 -5.68 5.95 18.62
C LEU A 5 -6.71 7.09 18.52
N VAL A 6 -7.99 6.76 18.66
CA VAL A 6 -9.13 7.68 18.61
C VAL A 6 -10.18 7.26 19.62
N ASP A 7 -10.93 8.23 20.17
CA ASP A 7 -11.97 7.99 21.18
C ASP A 7 -13.21 7.31 20.57
N ALA A 8 -13.63 7.78 19.40
CA ALA A 8 -14.77 7.22 18.67
C ALA A 8 -14.51 7.16 17.16
N VAL A 9 -15.35 6.43 16.45
CA VAL A 9 -15.42 6.40 15.00
C VAL A 9 -16.86 6.68 14.61
N ALA A 10 -17.07 7.59 13.68
CA ALA A 10 -18.39 7.95 13.16
C ALA A 10 -18.36 7.98 11.62
N PRO A 11 -19.51 7.76 10.94
CA PRO A 11 -19.65 8.02 9.51
C PRO A 11 -19.24 9.46 9.17
N ALA A 12 -18.74 9.70 7.96
CA ALA A 12 -18.28 11.02 7.55
C ALA A 12 -19.37 12.11 7.67
N ALA A 13 -20.62 11.77 7.37
CA ALA A 13 -21.77 12.68 7.49
C ALA A 13 -22.04 13.10 8.96
N ASP A 14 -21.77 12.22 9.92
CA ASP A 14 -22.09 12.43 11.33
C ASP A 14 -20.88 12.91 12.16
N LEU A 15 -19.71 13.06 11.53
CA LEU A 15 -18.46 13.34 12.24
C LEU A 15 -18.54 14.63 13.05
N LEU A 16 -19.13 15.70 12.48
CA LEU A 16 -19.22 16.99 13.14
C LEU A 16 -20.22 16.98 14.33
N SER A 17 -21.36 16.30 14.18
CA SER A 17 -22.34 16.14 15.28
C SER A 17 -21.76 15.29 16.40
N ALA A 18 -21.14 14.15 16.06
CA ALA A 18 -20.49 13.27 17.04
C ALA A 18 -19.38 13.99 17.83
N ALA A 19 -18.57 14.83 17.18
CA ALA A 19 -17.55 15.63 17.84
C ALA A 19 -18.17 16.67 18.81
N LYS A 20 -19.23 17.37 18.40
CA LYS A 20 -19.95 18.32 19.25
C LYS A 20 -20.59 17.65 20.47
N ASP A 21 -21.16 16.47 20.26
CA ASP A 21 -21.80 15.72 21.34
C ASP A 21 -20.77 15.18 22.33
N TRP A 22 -19.60 14.74 21.85
CA TRP A 22 -18.48 14.36 22.69
C TRP A 22 -18.00 15.52 23.58
N ILE A 23 -17.86 16.73 23.02
CA ILE A 23 -17.50 17.94 23.78
C ILE A 23 -18.55 18.27 24.82
N LYS A 24 -19.85 18.28 24.47
CA LYS A 24 -20.97 18.55 25.37
C LYS A 24 -21.09 17.51 26.47
N ALA A 25 -20.72 16.27 26.20
CA ALA A 25 -20.68 15.18 27.19
C ALA A 25 -19.50 15.31 28.19
N GLY A 26 -18.70 16.39 28.12
CA GLY A 26 -17.57 16.62 29.02
C GLY A 26 -16.29 15.92 28.57
N GLY A 27 -16.11 15.70 27.26
CA GLY A 27 -14.88 15.17 26.69
C GLY A 27 -13.66 15.99 27.10
N LYS A 28 -12.64 15.33 27.65
CA LYS A 28 -11.43 15.99 28.15
C LYS A 28 -10.43 16.18 27.03
N ALA A 29 -9.97 17.41 26.81
CA ALA A 29 -8.91 17.76 25.87
C ALA A 29 -7.50 17.51 26.46
N VAL A 30 -7.31 16.33 27.06
CA VAL A 30 -6.02 15.91 27.64
C VAL A 30 -5.52 14.71 26.86
N ALA A 31 -4.31 14.81 26.33
CA ALA A 31 -3.72 13.70 25.62
C ALA A 31 -3.45 12.51 26.57
N PRO A 32 -3.60 11.26 26.11
CA PRO A 32 -3.41 10.10 26.98
C PRO A 32 -2.06 10.07 27.71
N TRP A 33 -1.01 10.56 27.07
CA TRP A 33 0.35 10.61 27.64
C TRP A 33 0.56 11.72 28.68
N ASP A 34 -0.36 12.67 28.80
CA ASP A 34 -0.36 13.72 29.83
C ASP A 34 -1.18 13.34 31.08
N LEU A 35 -1.83 12.18 31.04
CA LEU A 35 -2.57 11.66 32.17
C LEU A 35 -1.61 11.06 33.22
N GLU A 36 -1.87 11.35 34.48
CA GLU A 36 -1.15 10.74 35.60
C GLU A 36 -1.29 9.20 35.53
N GLY A 37 -0.17 8.50 35.67
CA GLY A 37 -0.14 7.03 35.58
C GLY A 37 -0.24 6.46 34.17
N PHE A 38 -0.13 7.27 33.13
CA PHE A 38 -0.07 6.77 31.74
C PHE A 38 1.00 5.71 31.58
N ARG A 39 0.63 4.63 30.90
CA ARG A 39 1.55 3.55 30.53
C ARG A 39 1.45 3.29 29.04
N LEU A 40 2.59 3.11 28.39
CA LEU A 40 2.65 2.72 26.98
C LEU A 40 1.88 1.41 26.76
N PRO A 41 0.94 1.35 25.82
CA PRO A 41 0.12 0.14 25.57
C PRO A 41 0.94 -1.11 25.26
N GLY A 42 2.07 -0.96 24.57
CA GLY A 42 3.00 -2.06 24.25
C GLY A 42 4.04 -2.32 25.32
N GLY A 43 4.04 -1.57 26.42
CA GLY A 43 5.05 -1.60 27.48
C GLY A 43 6.34 -0.84 27.12
N PRO A 44 7.25 -0.68 28.10
CA PRO A 44 8.55 -0.04 27.90
C PRO A 44 9.41 -0.80 26.88
N VAL A 45 10.37 -0.09 26.27
CA VAL A 45 11.33 -0.65 25.31
C VAL A 45 12.06 -1.88 25.88
N TYR A 46 12.40 -1.86 27.16
CA TYR A 46 13.06 -2.96 27.88
C TYR A 46 12.10 -4.02 28.43
N SER A 47 10.82 -3.95 28.12
CA SER A 47 9.90 -5.05 28.42
C SER A 47 10.21 -6.27 27.54
N LYS A 48 9.71 -7.45 27.92
CA LYS A 48 9.84 -8.66 27.11
C LYS A 48 9.35 -8.43 25.67
N ALA A 49 8.23 -7.73 25.50
CA ALA A 49 7.68 -7.39 24.19
C ALA A 49 8.61 -6.46 23.41
N GLY A 50 9.15 -5.40 24.02
CA GLY A 50 10.10 -4.49 23.38
C GLY A 50 11.38 -5.18 22.96
N MET A 51 11.97 -6.00 23.83
CA MET A 51 13.18 -6.78 23.53
C MET A 51 12.99 -7.78 22.38
N MET A 52 11.79 -8.28 22.17
CA MET A 52 11.49 -9.13 21.01
C MET A 52 11.21 -8.31 19.75
N THR A 53 10.57 -7.16 19.88
CA THR A 53 10.10 -6.35 18.75
C THR A 53 11.26 -5.64 18.02
N PHE A 54 12.11 -4.93 18.73
CA PHE A 54 13.12 -4.07 18.08
C PHE A 54 14.20 -4.84 17.31
N PRO A 55 14.78 -5.95 17.82
CA PRO A 55 15.70 -6.76 17.02
C PRO A 55 15.03 -7.38 15.79
N ALA A 56 13.80 -7.90 15.96
CA ALA A 56 13.01 -8.47 14.85
C ALA A 56 12.67 -7.41 13.80
N ALA A 57 12.25 -6.22 14.21
CA ALA A 57 11.95 -5.09 13.31
C ALA A 57 13.19 -4.69 12.50
N ASN A 58 14.38 -4.66 13.12
CA ASN A 58 15.62 -4.36 12.42
C ASN A 58 15.98 -5.43 11.37
N ALA A 59 15.79 -6.71 11.68
CA ALA A 59 16.00 -7.79 10.73
C ALA A 59 15.03 -7.72 9.55
N ILE A 60 13.74 -7.46 9.83
CA ILE A 60 12.71 -7.28 8.81
C ILE A 60 13.04 -6.07 7.92
N TYR A 61 13.37 -4.93 8.53
CA TYR A 61 13.77 -3.74 7.81
C TYR A 61 14.91 -4.04 6.81
N ARG A 62 15.98 -4.69 7.26
CA ARG A 62 17.11 -5.03 6.40
C ARG A 62 16.73 -5.98 5.27
N ARG A 63 15.91 -6.99 5.55
CA ARG A 63 15.42 -7.93 4.56
C ARG A 63 14.58 -7.24 3.47
N GLU A 64 13.70 -6.32 3.86
CA GLU A 64 12.76 -5.67 2.93
C GLU A 64 13.40 -4.50 2.15
N THR A 65 14.43 -3.86 2.71
CA THR A 65 14.97 -2.61 2.16
C THR A 65 16.43 -2.69 1.71
N TYR A 66 17.15 -3.72 2.11
CA TYR A 66 18.61 -3.83 1.93
C TYR A 66 19.35 -2.56 2.40
N ASP A 67 18.81 -1.88 3.41
CA ASP A 67 19.30 -0.60 3.97
C ASP A 67 19.30 0.59 2.99
N ASN A 68 18.53 0.51 1.89
CA ASN A 68 18.44 1.58 0.89
C ASN A 68 17.46 2.70 1.26
N TYR A 69 16.72 2.57 2.37
CA TYR A 69 15.72 3.55 2.81
C TYR A 69 16.07 4.10 4.19
N PRO A 70 16.96 5.11 4.28
CA PRO A 70 17.43 5.63 5.56
C PRO A 70 16.32 6.18 6.45
N ALA A 71 15.20 6.68 5.86
CA ALA A 71 14.05 7.14 6.64
C ALA A 71 13.40 6.03 7.45
N ALA A 72 13.25 4.82 6.90
CA ALA A 72 12.67 3.69 7.61
C ALA A 72 13.53 3.26 8.82
N ARG A 73 14.85 3.29 8.67
CA ARG A 73 15.78 3.06 9.78
C ARG A 73 15.68 4.16 10.84
N ALA A 74 15.61 5.43 10.40
CA ALA A 74 15.46 6.56 11.30
C ALA A 74 14.17 6.48 12.13
N ILE A 75 13.04 6.05 11.52
CA ILE A 75 11.78 5.85 12.24
C ILE A 75 11.95 4.84 13.38
N MET A 76 12.60 3.71 13.14
CA MET A 76 12.84 2.72 14.19
C MET A 76 13.69 3.30 15.34
N GLN A 77 14.72 4.10 15.02
CA GLN A 77 15.54 4.76 16.01
C GLN A 77 14.76 5.81 16.81
N VAL A 78 13.96 6.64 16.13
CA VAL A 78 13.08 7.64 16.77
C VAL A 78 12.11 6.98 17.73
N VAL A 79 11.48 5.89 17.31
CA VAL A 79 10.54 5.15 18.17
C VAL A 79 11.28 4.53 19.37
N TYR A 80 12.42 3.90 19.13
CA TYR A 80 13.21 3.29 20.21
C TYR A 80 13.68 4.32 21.24
N GLU A 81 14.27 5.44 20.80
CA GLU A 81 14.72 6.51 21.67
C GLU A 81 13.55 7.25 22.34
N GLY A 82 12.53 7.60 21.55
CA GLY A 82 11.39 8.41 22.00
C GLY A 82 10.51 7.72 23.04
N LEU A 83 10.32 6.40 22.92
CA LEU A 83 9.54 5.65 23.93
C LEU A 83 10.19 5.59 25.32
N GLN A 84 11.42 6.06 25.46
CA GLN A 84 12.16 6.12 26.73
C GLN A 84 12.13 7.53 27.36
N LEU A 85 11.49 8.50 26.71
CA LEU A 85 11.52 9.90 27.06
C LEU A 85 10.10 10.45 27.26
N PRO A 86 9.95 11.54 28.04
CA PRO A 86 8.74 12.33 27.99
C PRO A 86 8.45 12.84 26.56
N ILE A 87 7.17 13.01 26.23
CA ILE A 87 6.72 13.31 24.85
C ILE A 87 7.44 14.51 24.22
N ASP A 88 7.65 15.59 24.97
CA ASP A 88 8.34 16.78 24.44
C ASP A 88 9.80 16.51 24.05
N LEU A 89 10.49 15.67 24.79
CA LEU A 89 11.85 15.26 24.46
C LEU A 89 11.85 14.24 23.30
N ALA A 90 10.88 13.36 23.27
CA ALA A 90 10.69 12.43 22.15
C ALA A 90 10.46 13.18 20.83
N LEU A 91 9.64 14.24 20.83
CA LEU A 91 9.43 15.10 19.65
C LEU A 91 10.70 15.84 19.22
N ARG A 92 11.58 16.20 20.15
CA ARG A 92 12.92 16.76 19.78
C ARG A 92 13.82 15.73 19.13
N VAL A 93 13.79 14.48 19.59
CA VAL A 93 14.51 13.37 18.93
C VAL A 93 13.98 13.18 17.50
N GLU A 94 12.68 13.13 17.33
CA GLU A 94 12.04 13.02 16.01
C GLU A 94 12.46 14.17 15.09
N SER A 95 12.36 15.42 15.55
CA SER A 95 12.73 16.61 14.77
C SER A 95 14.20 16.57 14.33
N ARG A 96 15.11 16.11 15.18
CA ARG A 96 16.54 15.96 14.85
C ARG A 96 16.75 14.91 13.75
N TRP A 97 16.10 13.75 13.87
CA TRP A 97 16.19 12.70 12.86
C TRP A 97 15.53 13.13 11.55
N PHE A 98 14.37 13.79 11.62
CA PHE A 98 13.70 14.33 10.44
C PHE A 98 14.59 15.31 9.68
N ALA A 99 15.19 16.28 10.38
CA ALA A 99 16.12 17.24 9.76
C ALA A 99 17.32 16.57 9.10
N ARG A 100 17.86 15.51 9.72
CA ARG A 100 18.95 14.72 9.15
C ARG A 100 18.53 14.02 7.86
N ILE A 101 17.36 13.34 7.87
CA ILE A 101 16.85 12.61 6.69
C ILE A 101 16.49 13.59 5.58
N LEU A 102 15.81 14.69 5.89
CA LEU A 102 15.40 15.68 4.89
C LEU A 102 16.59 16.25 4.09
N ARG A 103 17.75 16.36 4.73
CA ARG A 103 18.99 16.85 4.10
C ARG A 103 19.79 15.76 3.39
N SER A 104 19.33 14.53 3.37
CA SER A 104 20.02 13.44 2.70
C SER A 104 19.80 13.43 1.18
N PRO A 105 20.77 12.98 0.38
CA PRO A 105 20.60 12.85 -1.07
C PRO A 105 19.53 11.83 -1.43
N GLU A 106 19.32 10.80 -0.62
CA GLU A 106 18.27 9.81 -0.80
C GLU A 106 16.89 10.45 -0.72
N ALA A 107 16.64 11.34 0.25
CA ALA A 107 15.38 12.06 0.37
C ALA A 107 15.11 12.93 -0.86
N ALA A 108 16.10 13.68 -1.33
CA ALA A 108 15.97 14.51 -2.54
C ALA A 108 15.65 13.65 -3.78
N SER A 109 16.36 12.54 -3.96
CA SER A 109 16.16 11.62 -5.09
C SER A 109 14.79 10.95 -5.04
N MET A 110 14.35 10.49 -3.88
CA MET A 110 13.04 9.85 -3.70
C MET A 110 11.88 10.85 -3.89
N ILE A 111 11.99 12.05 -3.35
CA ILE A 111 10.99 13.11 -3.55
C ILE A 111 10.90 13.44 -5.05
N ARG A 112 12.02 13.58 -5.73
CA ARG A 112 12.05 13.88 -7.16
C ARG A 112 11.41 12.77 -7.99
N SER A 113 11.82 11.51 -7.78
CA SER A 113 11.39 10.39 -8.62
C SER A 113 9.98 9.88 -8.25
N LEU A 114 9.74 9.58 -6.96
CA LEU A 114 8.52 8.91 -6.52
C LEU A 114 7.35 9.87 -6.28
N PHE A 115 7.63 11.16 -6.06
CA PHE A 115 6.58 12.14 -5.80
C PHE A 115 6.42 13.13 -6.96
N VAL A 116 7.43 13.97 -7.23
CA VAL A 116 7.31 15.04 -8.24
C VAL A 116 7.13 14.46 -9.63
N SER A 117 8.00 13.55 -10.06
CA SER A 117 7.92 12.96 -11.41
C SER A 117 6.64 12.13 -11.60
N MET A 118 6.21 11.39 -10.59
CA MET A 118 4.94 10.64 -10.66
C MET A 118 3.73 11.57 -10.76
N GLN A 119 3.73 12.70 -10.06
CA GLN A 119 2.66 13.70 -10.21
C GLN A 119 2.64 14.32 -11.61
N GLU A 120 3.81 14.64 -12.18
CA GLU A 120 3.93 15.13 -13.54
C GLU A 120 3.37 14.14 -14.56
N LEU A 121 3.72 12.85 -14.43
CA LEU A 121 3.20 11.77 -15.28
C LEU A 121 1.69 11.62 -15.15
N ASN A 122 1.17 11.56 -13.94
CA ASN A 122 -0.26 11.39 -13.69
C ASN A 122 -1.11 12.56 -14.21
N LYS A 123 -0.53 13.78 -14.26
CA LYS A 123 -1.15 14.95 -14.88
C LYS A 123 -1.01 14.97 -16.40
N GLY A 124 -0.37 14.00 -17.00
CA GLY A 124 -0.15 13.93 -18.45
C GLY A 124 0.84 14.97 -18.97
N ALA A 125 1.81 15.43 -18.17
CA ALA A 125 2.78 16.46 -18.55
C ALA A 125 3.59 16.13 -19.82
N ARG A 126 3.74 14.84 -20.12
CA ARG A 126 4.43 14.33 -21.33
C ARG A 126 3.48 13.95 -22.46
N ARG A 127 2.17 14.07 -22.25
CA ARG A 127 1.19 13.76 -23.29
C ARG A 127 1.24 14.82 -24.39
N PRO A 128 1.25 14.43 -25.68
CA PRO A 128 1.20 15.39 -26.78
C PRO A 128 -0.07 16.26 -26.70
N LYS A 129 0.09 17.55 -26.99
CA LYS A 129 -1.05 18.46 -27.00
C LYS A 129 -2.05 18.03 -28.08
N GLY A 130 -3.34 18.02 -27.72
CA GLY A 130 -4.42 17.63 -28.63
C GLY A 130 -4.64 16.12 -28.77
N ALA A 131 -3.84 15.26 -28.13
CA ALA A 131 -4.11 13.83 -28.10
C ALA A 131 -5.40 13.56 -27.31
N PRO A 132 -6.40 12.87 -27.90
CA PRO A 132 -7.65 12.57 -27.18
C PRO A 132 -7.40 11.65 -26.00
N PRO A 133 -8.23 11.69 -24.96
CA PRO A 133 -8.19 10.71 -23.88
C PRO A 133 -8.30 9.29 -24.44
N THR A 134 -7.42 8.40 -24.04
CA THR A 134 -7.50 6.99 -24.42
C THR A 134 -8.34 6.26 -23.36
N THR A 135 -9.44 5.66 -23.79
CA THR A 135 -10.25 4.79 -22.94
C THR A 135 -10.05 3.37 -23.41
N LEU A 136 -9.44 2.55 -22.59
CA LEU A 136 -9.25 1.14 -22.86
C LEU A 136 -10.34 0.35 -22.13
N ARG A 137 -10.90 -0.67 -22.77
CA ARG A 137 -11.86 -1.60 -22.19
C ARG A 137 -11.37 -3.03 -22.29
N LYS A 138 -10.69 -3.36 -23.40
CA LYS A 138 -10.24 -4.70 -23.71
C LYS A 138 -8.81 -4.68 -24.21
N VAL A 139 -7.96 -5.51 -23.61
CA VAL A 139 -6.53 -5.57 -23.89
C VAL A 139 -6.15 -6.98 -24.32
N GLY A 140 -5.42 -7.09 -25.42
CA GLY A 140 -4.79 -8.32 -25.85
C GLY A 140 -3.39 -8.47 -25.24
N VAL A 141 -3.07 -9.64 -24.74
CA VAL A 141 -1.73 -9.97 -24.21
C VAL A 141 -1.20 -11.19 -24.95
N LEU A 142 -0.08 -11.02 -25.66
CA LEU A 142 0.57 -12.08 -26.40
C LEU A 142 1.67 -12.75 -25.55
N GLY A 143 1.48 -14.05 -25.29
CA GLY A 143 2.31 -14.84 -24.40
C GLY A 143 1.77 -14.90 -22.97
N ALA A 144 1.32 -16.08 -22.55
CA ALA A 144 0.78 -16.34 -21.20
C ALA A 144 1.85 -16.85 -20.21
N GLY A 145 3.13 -16.63 -20.52
CA GLY A 145 4.24 -16.94 -19.64
C GLY A 145 4.27 -16.03 -18.41
N PHE A 146 5.38 -16.05 -17.67
CA PHE A 146 5.52 -15.34 -16.39
C PHE A 146 5.13 -13.84 -16.47
N MET A 147 5.63 -13.13 -17.48
CA MET A 147 5.32 -11.70 -17.65
C MET A 147 3.87 -11.49 -18.11
N GLY A 148 3.42 -12.18 -19.17
CA GLY A 148 2.09 -11.98 -19.72
C GLY A 148 0.96 -12.37 -18.75
N ALA A 149 1.13 -13.46 -18.01
CA ALA A 149 0.20 -13.83 -16.94
C ALA A 149 0.09 -12.73 -15.84
N GLY A 150 1.23 -12.11 -15.49
CA GLY A 150 1.26 -11.00 -14.56
C GLY A 150 0.58 -9.74 -15.12
N ILE A 151 0.81 -9.41 -16.39
CA ILE A 151 0.15 -8.28 -17.08
C ILE A 151 -1.36 -8.51 -17.13
N ALA A 152 -1.79 -9.71 -17.52
CA ALA A 152 -3.21 -10.07 -17.55
C ALA A 152 -3.87 -9.90 -16.17
N TYR A 153 -3.19 -10.33 -15.11
CA TYR A 153 -3.67 -10.18 -13.73
C TYR A 153 -3.87 -8.71 -13.33
N VAL A 154 -2.88 -7.84 -13.54
CA VAL A 154 -3.01 -6.43 -13.14
C VAL A 154 -3.98 -5.67 -14.01
N THR A 155 -4.12 -6.04 -15.29
CA THR A 155 -5.12 -5.47 -16.20
C THR A 155 -6.53 -5.83 -15.76
N ALA A 156 -6.77 -7.09 -15.38
CA ALA A 156 -8.05 -7.53 -14.84
C ALA A 156 -8.39 -6.87 -13.48
N ILE A 157 -7.39 -6.65 -12.60
CA ILE A 157 -7.58 -5.86 -11.36
C ILE A 157 -8.05 -4.44 -11.67
N ALA A 158 -7.57 -3.85 -12.78
CA ALA A 158 -7.99 -2.51 -13.20
C ALA A 158 -9.41 -2.50 -13.81
N GLY A 159 -10.11 -3.64 -13.86
CA GLY A 159 -11.47 -3.78 -14.39
C GLY A 159 -11.54 -3.82 -15.91
N LEU A 160 -10.45 -4.15 -16.59
CA LEU A 160 -10.39 -4.28 -18.04
C LEU A 160 -10.48 -5.76 -18.45
N ASP A 161 -11.15 -6.02 -19.57
CA ASP A 161 -11.17 -7.35 -20.17
C ASP A 161 -9.83 -7.69 -20.82
N VAL A 162 -9.39 -8.93 -20.69
CA VAL A 162 -8.11 -9.41 -21.20
C VAL A 162 -8.31 -10.63 -22.09
N VAL A 163 -7.78 -10.56 -23.30
CA VAL A 163 -7.56 -11.73 -24.15
C VAL A 163 -6.11 -12.17 -23.97
N LEU A 164 -5.92 -13.29 -23.29
CA LEU A 164 -4.59 -13.83 -23.01
C LEU A 164 -4.25 -14.94 -24.01
N ILE A 165 -3.35 -14.67 -24.92
CA ILE A 165 -2.98 -15.59 -26.01
C ILE A 165 -1.66 -16.28 -25.71
N ASP A 166 -1.60 -17.59 -26.02
CA ASP A 166 -0.35 -18.33 -26.13
C ASP A 166 -0.39 -19.27 -27.36
N ARG A 167 0.70 -19.98 -27.62
CA ARG A 167 0.86 -20.90 -28.74
C ARG A 167 -0.19 -22.01 -28.79
N ASP A 168 -0.69 -22.42 -27.63
CA ASP A 168 -1.73 -23.42 -27.45
C ASP A 168 -2.63 -23.09 -26.27
N GLN A 169 -3.83 -23.71 -26.24
CA GLN A 169 -4.82 -23.46 -25.21
C GLN A 169 -4.32 -23.83 -23.81
N GLU A 170 -3.56 -24.92 -23.67
CA GLU A 170 -3.04 -25.33 -22.37
C GLU A 170 -2.09 -24.29 -21.76
N SER A 171 -1.23 -23.69 -22.59
CA SER A 171 -0.33 -22.61 -22.17
C SER A 171 -1.09 -21.35 -21.76
N ALA A 172 -2.12 -20.97 -22.52
CA ALA A 172 -2.99 -19.84 -22.19
C ALA A 172 -3.76 -20.06 -20.86
N ASP A 173 -4.29 -21.27 -20.66
CA ASP A 173 -4.99 -21.66 -19.43
C ASP A 173 -4.04 -21.64 -18.20
N LYS A 174 -2.80 -22.09 -18.35
CA LYS A 174 -1.78 -21.98 -17.30
C LYS A 174 -1.53 -20.52 -16.89
N GLY A 175 -1.52 -19.61 -17.87
CA GLY A 175 -1.42 -18.18 -17.59
C GLY A 175 -2.58 -17.64 -16.75
N LYS A 176 -3.82 -18.02 -17.09
CA LYS A 176 -5.00 -17.69 -16.27
C LYS A 176 -4.95 -18.32 -14.88
N ALA A 177 -4.47 -19.57 -14.78
CA ALA A 177 -4.31 -20.27 -13.50
C ALA A 177 -3.33 -19.53 -12.56
N HIS A 178 -2.35 -18.79 -13.09
CA HIS A 178 -1.49 -17.92 -12.29
C HIS A 178 -2.29 -16.84 -11.53
N SER A 179 -3.23 -16.18 -12.19
CA SER A 179 -4.13 -15.20 -11.57
C SER A 179 -5.00 -15.85 -10.49
N HIS A 180 -5.53 -17.04 -10.74
CA HIS A 180 -6.27 -17.81 -9.72
C HIS A 180 -5.41 -18.09 -8.49
N LYS A 181 -4.16 -18.48 -8.66
CA LYS A 181 -3.22 -18.76 -7.55
C LYS A 181 -2.92 -17.51 -6.74
N LEU A 182 -2.71 -16.36 -7.38
CA LEU A 182 -2.46 -15.09 -6.69
C LEU A 182 -3.65 -14.68 -5.83
N MET A 183 -4.87 -14.72 -6.40
CA MET A 183 -6.09 -14.39 -5.66
C MET A 183 -6.38 -15.36 -4.52
N SER A 184 -6.16 -16.66 -4.72
CA SER A 184 -6.29 -17.66 -3.65
C SER A 184 -5.32 -17.38 -2.50
N GLY A 185 -4.10 -16.92 -2.81
CA GLY A 185 -3.16 -16.45 -1.79
C GLY A 185 -3.63 -15.22 -1.02
N GLN A 186 -4.37 -14.29 -1.66
CA GLN A 186 -4.99 -13.14 -0.98
C GLN A 186 -6.15 -13.59 -0.07
N ILE A 187 -6.97 -14.53 -0.53
CA ILE A 187 -8.08 -15.11 0.25
C ILE A 187 -7.55 -15.76 1.53
N ASN A 188 -6.50 -16.57 1.43
CA ASN A 188 -5.88 -17.23 2.58
C ASN A 188 -5.32 -16.25 3.61
N ARG A 189 -4.99 -15.03 3.19
CA ARG A 189 -4.54 -13.93 4.07
C ARG A 189 -5.68 -13.04 4.56
N GLY A 190 -6.94 -13.37 4.25
CA GLY A 190 -8.12 -12.55 4.60
C GLY A 190 -8.17 -11.20 3.89
N ARG A 191 -7.52 -11.05 2.72
CA ARG A 191 -7.45 -9.80 1.96
C ARG A 191 -8.34 -9.76 0.72
N ALA A 192 -8.99 -10.88 0.40
CA ALA A 192 -9.94 -11.01 -0.70
C ALA A 192 -10.96 -12.11 -0.39
N THR A 193 -12.03 -12.16 -1.16
CA THR A 193 -13.08 -13.17 -1.11
C THR A 193 -13.07 -14.06 -2.35
N SER A 194 -13.74 -15.21 -2.30
CA SER A 194 -13.90 -16.09 -3.46
C SER A 194 -14.68 -15.39 -4.58
N ALA A 195 -15.68 -14.59 -4.23
CA ALA A 195 -16.48 -13.82 -5.21
C ALA A 195 -15.60 -12.81 -5.98
N GLU A 196 -14.68 -12.10 -5.30
CA GLU A 196 -13.74 -11.18 -5.96
C GLU A 196 -12.76 -11.91 -6.85
N ARG A 197 -12.28 -13.10 -6.46
CA ARG A 197 -11.45 -13.93 -7.35
C ARG A 197 -12.22 -14.32 -8.61
N ASP A 198 -13.42 -14.81 -8.47
CA ASP A 198 -14.20 -15.33 -9.59
C ASP A 198 -14.61 -14.18 -10.53
N ALA A 199 -14.94 -13.00 -10.01
CA ALA A 199 -15.15 -11.78 -10.78
C ALA A 199 -13.91 -11.35 -11.57
N LEU A 200 -12.73 -11.34 -10.94
CA LEU A 200 -11.46 -11.04 -11.61
C LEU A 200 -11.17 -12.04 -12.74
N LEU A 201 -11.35 -13.32 -12.49
CA LEU A 201 -11.09 -14.36 -13.49
C LEU A 201 -12.06 -14.30 -14.68
N ALA A 202 -13.26 -13.76 -14.49
CA ALA A 202 -14.21 -13.54 -15.59
C ALA A 202 -13.69 -12.52 -16.62
N HIS A 203 -12.84 -11.58 -16.21
CA HIS A 203 -12.18 -10.62 -17.12
C HIS A 203 -11.09 -11.25 -17.98
N ILE A 204 -10.58 -12.45 -17.66
CA ILE A 204 -9.46 -13.05 -18.40
C ILE A 204 -9.97 -14.19 -19.27
N THR A 205 -9.86 -14.01 -20.58
CA THR A 205 -10.18 -15.02 -21.59
C THR A 205 -8.89 -15.62 -22.15
N PRO A 206 -8.50 -16.82 -21.74
CA PRO A 206 -7.35 -17.52 -22.31
C PRO A 206 -7.73 -18.16 -23.64
N THR A 207 -6.90 -18.00 -24.66
CA THR A 207 -7.14 -18.61 -26.00
C THR A 207 -5.85 -18.75 -26.79
N SER A 208 -5.85 -19.62 -27.79
CA SER A 208 -4.81 -19.69 -28.84
C SER A 208 -5.26 -19.02 -30.13
N ASP A 209 -6.52 -18.55 -30.20
CA ASP A 209 -7.06 -17.91 -31.40
C ASP A 209 -6.72 -16.43 -31.46
N TYR A 210 -5.89 -16.04 -32.42
CA TYR A 210 -5.56 -14.62 -32.68
C TYR A 210 -6.77 -13.81 -33.19
N GLY A 211 -7.83 -14.45 -33.71
CA GLY A 211 -9.06 -13.78 -34.09
C GLY A 211 -9.75 -13.04 -32.93
N ALA A 212 -9.54 -13.50 -31.70
CA ALA A 212 -10.05 -12.87 -30.49
C ALA A 212 -9.46 -11.48 -30.21
N LEU A 213 -8.37 -11.09 -30.87
CA LEU A 213 -7.75 -9.75 -30.73
C LEU A 213 -8.49 -8.66 -31.52
N LYS A 214 -9.35 -9.03 -32.45
CA LYS A 214 -10.01 -8.09 -33.38
C LYS A 214 -10.67 -6.91 -32.67
N ASP A 215 -11.25 -7.14 -31.49
CA ASP A 215 -11.98 -6.13 -30.74
C ASP A 215 -11.18 -5.62 -29.52
N CYS A 216 -9.87 -5.80 -29.51
CA CYS A 216 -9.00 -5.23 -28.47
C CYS A 216 -8.63 -3.79 -28.81
N ASP A 217 -8.71 -2.91 -27.79
CA ASP A 217 -8.32 -1.51 -27.90
C ASP A 217 -6.78 -1.35 -27.91
N LEU A 218 -6.07 -2.34 -27.36
CA LEU A 218 -4.60 -2.41 -27.26
C LEU A 218 -4.16 -3.87 -27.29
N VAL A 219 -3.03 -4.13 -27.91
CA VAL A 219 -2.33 -5.42 -27.88
C VAL A 219 -0.89 -5.21 -27.46
#